data_ac786c06b8e228a40960cae9ee26c146
#
_entry.id   ac786c06b8e228a40960cae9ee26c146
#
_cell.length_a   1.000
_cell.length_b   1.000
_cell.length_c   1.000
_cell.angle_alpha   90.00
_cell.angle_beta   90.00
_cell.angle_gamma   90.00
#
_symmetry.space_group_name_H-M   'P 1'
#
loop_
_entity.id
_entity.type
_entity.pdbx_description
1 polymer ?
#
loop_
_entity_poly.entity_id
_entity_poly.type
_entity_poly.pdbx_seq_one_letter_code
_entity_poly.pdbx_strand_id
1 'polypeptide(L)'
;MPIAQIEDLSARVVAYARHVEDMISQCRKSLFTRTFDALVDVVEKAEPRANEFEVELEEECTSLIAQHQPMAKELRTILMVRSMTNDLERMADHAVNIAEAALECSGLSTAEPNEDLLRLFDETLSMVDHAVRSFIGADAQLGKEVCEADAVVDEMAADMLERMSASMTRTKDHFTIELSLCILKIAGNLERIADLSTNIGEDVIYMAEGRVIKHHRAEER
;
A
#
# COMPACT_ATOMS: atom_id res chain seq x y z
N MET A 1 25.58 -18.83 -0.21
CA MET A 1 24.16 -19.18 -0.28
C MET A 1 23.77 -19.46 -1.72
N PRO A 2 22.92 -20.44 -2.04
CA PRO A 2 22.47 -20.64 -3.42
C PRO A 2 21.63 -19.44 -3.89
N ILE A 3 22.01 -18.86 -5.02
CA ILE A 3 21.30 -17.72 -5.65
C ILE A 3 19.80 -18.03 -5.80
N ALA A 4 19.46 -19.28 -6.13
CA ALA A 4 18.08 -19.74 -6.29
C ALA A 4 17.19 -19.51 -5.07
N GLN A 5 17.71 -19.52 -3.84
CA GLN A 5 16.90 -19.26 -2.63
C GLN A 5 16.54 -17.78 -2.46
N ILE A 6 17.43 -16.87 -2.86
CA ILE A 6 17.14 -15.42 -2.85
C ILE A 6 16.13 -15.07 -3.95
N GLU A 7 16.27 -15.71 -5.11
CA GLU A 7 15.33 -15.53 -6.21
C GLU A 7 13.93 -16.04 -5.83
N ASP A 8 13.83 -17.18 -5.15
CA ASP A 8 12.57 -17.73 -4.65
C ASP A 8 11.94 -16.81 -3.59
N LEU A 9 12.72 -16.39 -2.58
CA LEU A 9 12.28 -15.43 -1.58
C LEU A 9 11.76 -14.11 -2.21
N SER A 10 12.50 -13.60 -3.20
CA SER A 10 12.11 -12.38 -3.94
C SER A 10 10.81 -12.59 -4.73
N ALA A 11 10.64 -13.76 -5.37
CA ALA A 11 9.41 -14.08 -6.09
C ALA A 11 8.21 -14.18 -5.15
N ARG A 12 8.39 -14.71 -3.95
CA ARG A 12 7.32 -14.83 -2.95
C ARG A 12 6.87 -13.48 -2.40
N VAL A 13 7.80 -12.56 -2.10
CA VAL A 13 7.39 -11.21 -1.65
C VAL A 13 6.70 -10.44 -2.77
N VAL A 14 7.09 -10.64 -4.03
CA VAL A 14 6.37 -10.06 -5.18
C VAL A 14 4.95 -10.66 -5.31
N ALA A 15 4.78 -11.96 -5.07
CA ALA A 15 3.45 -12.58 -5.05
C ALA A 15 2.58 -12.01 -3.93
N TYR A 16 3.15 -11.76 -2.75
CA TYR A 16 2.48 -11.08 -1.65
C TYR A 16 2.06 -9.66 -2.04
N ALA A 17 2.97 -8.88 -2.62
CA ALA A 17 2.67 -7.51 -3.07
C ALA A 17 1.52 -7.48 -4.09
N ARG A 18 1.49 -8.42 -5.05
CA ARG A 18 0.37 -8.54 -6.00
C ARG A 18 -0.94 -8.92 -5.33
N HIS A 19 -0.90 -9.71 -4.28
CA HIS A 19 -2.08 -10.03 -3.47
C HIS A 19 -2.63 -8.77 -2.78
N VAL A 20 -1.78 -7.95 -2.17
CA VAL A 20 -2.17 -6.67 -1.53
C VAL A 20 -2.71 -5.68 -2.56
N GLU A 21 -2.06 -5.55 -3.71
CA GLU A 21 -2.53 -4.72 -4.83
C GLU A 21 -3.94 -5.14 -5.30
N ASP A 22 -4.21 -6.45 -5.38
CA ASP A 22 -5.53 -6.97 -5.72
C ASP A 22 -6.58 -6.61 -4.66
N MET A 23 -6.25 -6.68 -3.36
CA MET A 23 -7.13 -6.24 -2.27
C MET A 23 -7.56 -4.77 -2.45
N ILE A 24 -6.61 -3.88 -2.70
CA ILE A 24 -6.87 -2.45 -2.92
C ILE A 24 -7.72 -2.24 -4.19
N SER A 25 -7.39 -2.95 -5.27
CA SER A 25 -8.11 -2.90 -6.54
C SER A 25 -9.55 -3.39 -6.41
N GLN A 26 -9.80 -4.43 -5.60
CA GLN A 26 -11.15 -4.91 -5.29
C GLN A 26 -11.95 -3.86 -4.52
N CYS A 27 -11.36 -3.16 -3.56
CA CYS A 27 -12.01 -2.06 -2.86
C CYS A 27 -12.42 -0.95 -3.84
N ARG A 28 -11.50 -0.49 -4.71
CA ARG A 28 -11.77 0.48 -5.76
C ARG A 28 -12.92 0.06 -6.67
N LYS A 29 -12.83 -1.17 -7.20
CA LYS A 29 -13.84 -1.70 -8.12
C LYS A 29 -15.21 -1.77 -7.46
N SER A 30 -15.30 -2.25 -6.23
CA SER A 30 -16.54 -2.38 -5.48
C SER A 30 -17.23 -1.05 -5.25
N LEU A 31 -16.48 -0.02 -4.91
CA LEU A 31 -16.99 1.35 -4.75
C LEU A 31 -17.52 1.92 -6.07
N PHE A 32 -16.84 1.66 -7.20
CA PHE A 32 -17.26 2.11 -8.52
C PHE A 32 -18.50 1.36 -9.01
N THR A 33 -18.52 0.01 -8.89
CA THR A 33 -19.63 -0.83 -9.38
C THR A 33 -20.77 -0.96 -8.38
N ARG A 34 -20.60 -0.49 -7.13
CA ARG A 34 -21.54 -0.64 -6.02
C ARG A 34 -21.89 -2.10 -5.73
N THR A 35 -20.89 -2.97 -5.88
CA THR A 35 -21.02 -4.40 -5.61
C THR A 35 -20.17 -4.73 -4.38
N PHE A 36 -20.82 -4.93 -3.24
CA PHE A 36 -20.14 -5.00 -1.94
C PHE A 36 -19.69 -6.41 -1.52
N ASP A 37 -20.11 -7.46 -2.24
CA ASP A 37 -19.73 -8.84 -1.92
C ASP A 37 -18.19 -9.05 -1.96
N ALA A 38 -17.50 -8.39 -2.91
CA ALA A 38 -16.05 -8.47 -3.00
C ALA A 38 -15.33 -7.82 -1.82
N LEU A 39 -15.94 -6.84 -1.13
CA LEU A 39 -15.39 -6.25 0.09
C LEU A 39 -15.42 -7.24 1.26
N VAL A 40 -16.45 -8.06 1.35
CA VAL A 40 -16.53 -9.16 2.33
C VAL A 40 -15.40 -10.16 2.07
N ASP A 41 -15.14 -10.49 0.80
CA ASP A 41 -14.03 -11.37 0.43
C ASP A 41 -12.65 -10.77 0.77
N VAL A 42 -12.47 -9.45 0.70
CA VAL A 42 -11.24 -8.78 1.15
C VAL A 42 -11.01 -9.03 2.65
N VAL A 43 -12.05 -8.84 3.47
CA VAL A 43 -11.97 -8.99 4.93
C VAL A 43 -11.87 -10.46 5.36
N GLU A 44 -12.71 -11.35 4.79
CA GLU A 44 -12.85 -12.72 5.29
C GLU A 44 -11.87 -13.72 4.66
N LYS A 45 -11.34 -13.42 3.47
CA LYS A 45 -10.48 -14.35 2.70
C LYS A 45 -9.13 -13.79 2.35
N ALA A 46 -9.06 -12.52 1.88
CA ALA A 46 -7.81 -11.97 1.40
C ALA A 46 -6.89 -11.56 2.56
N GLU A 47 -7.42 -10.96 3.63
CA GLU A 47 -6.64 -10.63 4.83
C GLU A 47 -6.01 -11.86 5.50
N PRO A 48 -6.74 -12.97 5.81
CA PRO A 48 -6.09 -14.17 6.35
C PRO A 48 -4.95 -14.68 5.47
N ARG A 49 -5.08 -14.58 4.14
CA ARG A 49 -4.01 -14.96 3.22
C ARG A 49 -2.81 -14.00 3.27
N ALA A 50 -3.05 -12.70 3.46
CA ALA A 50 -2.00 -11.71 3.67
C ALA A 50 -1.18 -12.03 4.94
N ASN A 51 -1.86 -12.37 6.03
CA ASN A 51 -1.23 -12.76 7.30
C ASN A 51 -0.41 -14.05 7.17
N GLU A 52 -0.87 -15.04 6.36
CA GLU A 52 -0.07 -16.22 6.05
C GLU A 52 1.23 -15.88 5.31
N PHE A 53 1.16 -14.99 4.30
CA PHE A 53 2.35 -14.52 3.57
C PHE A 53 3.36 -13.86 4.50
N GLU A 54 2.91 -13.01 5.41
CA GLU A 54 3.77 -12.33 6.38
C GLU A 54 4.55 -13.35 7.21
N VAL A 55 3.84 -14.26 7.89
CA VAL A 55 4.46 -15.28 8.76
C VAL A 55 5.45 -16.14 7.98
N GLU A 56 5.04 -16.66 6.82
CA GLU A 56 5.89 -17.52 5.98
C GLU A 56 7.17 -16.79 5.54
N LEU A 57 7.08 -15.53 5.10
CA LEU A 57 8.23 -14.76 4.64
C LEU A 57 9.16 -14.35 5.78
N GLU A 58 8.63 -13.99 6.96
CA GLU A 58 9.44 -13.68 8.15
C GLU A 58 10.24 -14.90 8.63
N GLU A 59 9.59 -16.07 8.69
CA GLU A 59 10.25 -17.33 9.05
C GLU A 59 11.34 -17.69 8.05
N GLU A 60 11.08 -17.55 6.76
CA GLU A 60 12.05 -17.84 5.70
C GLU A 60 13.24 -16.89 5.73
N CYS A 61 13.03 -15.56 5.86
CA CYS A 61 14.11 -14.59 6.02
C CYS A 61 15.02 -14.94 7.20
N THR A 62 14.41 -15.25 8.35
CA THR A 62 15.15 -15.62 9.56
C THR A 62 15.94 -16.91 9.38
N SER A 63 15.32 -17.92 8.76
CA SER A 63 15.95 -19.22 8.47
C SER A 63 17.14 -19.08 7.53
N LEU A 64 16.99 -18.31 6.45
CA LEU A 64 18.08 -18.07 5.49
C LEU A 64 19.29 -17.37 6.11
N ILE A 65 19.06 -16.37 6.97
CA ILE A 65 20.14 -15.68 7.69
C ILE A 65 20.85 -16.66 8.63
N ALA A 66 20.10 -17.44 9.42
CA ALA A 66 20.66 -18.35 10.41
C ALA A 66 21.46 -19.50 9.77
N GLN A 67 20.96 -20.07 8.66
CA GLN A 67 21.57 -21.24 8.03
C GLN A 67 22.76 -20.91 7.14
N HIS A 68 22.73 -19.74 6.46
CA HIS A 68 23.69 -19.46 5.39
C HIS A 68 24.64 -18.32 5.69
N GLN A 69 24.42 -17.53 6.74
CA GLN A 69 25.24 -16.36 7.11
C GLN A 69 25.54 -15.45 5.88
N PRO A 70 24.48 -14.99 5.16
CA PRO A 70 24.64 -14.22 3.92
C PRO A 70 25.43 -12.95 4.16
N MET A 71 26.17 -12.48 3.16
CA MET A 71 27.03 -11.31 3.28
C MET A 71 26.65 -10.23 2.25
N ALA A 72 26.94 -9.00 2.62
CA ALA A 72 26.84 -7.83 1.74
C ALA A 72 25.52 -7.77 0.96
N LYS A 73 25.54 -7.99 -0.36
CA LYS A 73 24.37 -7.86 -1.24
C LYS A 73 23.25 -8.83 -0.85
N GLU A 74 23.58 -10.09 -0.59
CA GLU A 74 22.59 -11.12 -0.23
C GLU A 74 21.87 -10.77 1.07
N LEU A 75 22.59 -10.33 2.09
CA LEU A 75 22.01 -9.91 3.36
C LEU A 75 21.09 -8.69 3.16
N ARG A 76 21.50 -7.70 2.37
CA ARG A 76 20.64 -6.52 2.09
C ARG A 76 19.35 -6.92 1.40
N THR A 77 19.40 -7.85 0.43
CA THR A 77 18.18 -8.33 -0.24
C THR A 77 17.23 -9.00 0.75
N ILE A 78 17.71 -9.86 1.65
CA ILE A 78 16.86 -10.51 2.65
C ILE A 78 16.27 -9.49 3.62
N LEU A 79 17.06 -8.51 4.07
CA LEU A 79 16.57 -7.45 4.96
C LEU A 79 15.55 -6.55 4.25
N MET A 80 15.74 -6.27 2.95
CA MET A 80 14.77 -5.56 2.14
C MET A 80 13.45 -6.34 2.03
N VAL A 81 13.52 -7.65 1.72
CA VAL A 81 12.31 -8.49 1.67
C VAL A 81 11.57 -8.46 3.01
N ARG A 82 12.29 -8.57 4.12
CA ARG A 82 11.69 -8.50 5.45
C ARG A 82 11.03 -7.15 5.74
N SER A 83 11.68 -6.03 5.36
CA SER A 83 11.11 -4.69 5.50
C SER A 83 9.84 -4.55 4.66
N MET A 84 9.91 -4.96 3.39
CA MET A 84 8.78 -4.92 2.46
C MET A 84 7.61 -5.80 2.93
N THR A 85 7.89 -6.96 3.53
CA THR A 85 6.86 -7.84 4.10
C THR A 85 6.03 -7.12 5.17
N ASN A 86 6.69 -6.40 6.09
CA ASN A 86 6.02 -5.61 7.12
C ASN A 86 5.22 -4.42 6.54
N ASP A 87 5.74 -3.74 5.51
CA ASP A 87 5.00 -2.66 4.86
C ASP A 87 3.78 -3.19 4.09
N LEU A 88 3.90 -4.37 3.46
CA LEU A 88 2.78 -5.03 2.77
C LEU A 88 1.68 -5.49 3.73
N GLU A 89 2.02 -6.00 4.91
CA GLU A 89 1.04 -6.32 5.96
C GLU A 89 0.23 -5.08 6.35
N ARG A 90 0.92 -3.97 6.63
CA ARG A 90 0.25 -2.70 6.96
C ARG A 90 -0.60 -2.16 5.81
N MET A 91 -0.17 -2.34 4.55
CA MET A 91 -1.02 -2.00 3.38
C MET A 91 -2.26 -2.88 3.32
N ALA A 92 -2.15 -4.20 3.61
CA ALA A 92 -3.28 -5.12 3.67
C ALA A 92 -4.27 -4.69 4.76
N ASP A 93 -3.79 -4.33 5.95
CA ASP A 93 -4.62 -3.78 7.04
C ASP A 93 -5.36 -2.52 6.61
N HIS A 94 -4.69 -1.61 5.89
CA HIS A 94 -5.34 -0.42 5.35
C HIS A 94 -6.38 -0.76 4.28
N ALA A 95 -6.15 -1.78 3.44
CA ALA A 95 -7.15 -2.26 2.47
C ALA A 95 -8.38 -2.85 3.18
N VAL A 96 -8.21 -3.58 4.28
CA VAL A 96 -9.29 -4.06 5.14
C VAL A 96 -10.08 -2.88 5.74
N ASN A 97 -9.38 -1.88 6.30
CA ASN A 97 -10.03 -0.67 6.84
C ASN A 97 -10.85 0.08 5.77
N ILE A 98 -10.39 0.10 4.51
CA ILE A 98 -11.12 0.66 3.38
C ILE A 98 -12.37 -0.19 3.09
N ALA A 99 -12.23 -1.51 3.04
CA ALA A 99 -13.34 -2.43 2.78
C ALA A 99 -14.42 -2.30 3.84
N GLU A 100 -14.05 -2.30 5.12
CA GLU A 100 -14.97 -2.11 6.26
C GLU A 100 -15.69 -0.76 6.20
N ALA A 101 -14.95 0.35 5.95
CA ALA A 101 -15.55 1.66 5.81
C ALA A 101 -16.56 1.71 4.66
N ALA A 102 -16.27 1.07 3.54
CA ALA A 102 -17.17 0.99 2.40
C ALA A 102 -18.40 0.12 2.69
N LEU A 103 -18.26 -0.98 3.45
CA LEU A 103 -19.36 -1.83 3.91
C LEU A 103 -20.28 -1.08 4.90
N GLU A 104 -19.72 -0.35 5.87
CA GLU A 104 -20.49 0.49 6.80
C GLU A 104 -21.36 1.49 6.05
N CYS A 105 -20.85 2.05 4.94
CA CYS A 105 -21.53 3.03 4.11
C CYS A 105 -22.34 2.44 2.95
N SER A 106 -22.45 1.12 2.82
CA SER A 106 -23.17 0.45 1.73
C SER A 106 -24.65 0.81 1.67
N GLY A 107 -25.29 1.12 2.82
CA GLY A 107 -26.63 1.67 2.92
C GLY A 107 -26.80 3.06 2.28
N LEU A 108 -25.71 3.78 2.02
CA LEU A 108 -25.66 5.09 1.36
C LEU A 108 -25.46 4.96 -0.17
N SER A 109 -25.72 3.79 -0.73
CA SER A 109 -25.38 3.40 -2.12
C SER A 109 -26.09 4.20 -3.22
N THR A 110 -26.99 5.14 -2.88
CA THR A 110 -27.67 6.02 -3.86
C THR A 110 -26.81 7.18 -4.33
N ALA A 111 -25.71 7.51 -3.62
CA ALA A 111 -24.79 8.57 -4.02
C ALA A 111 -23.98 8.18 -5.26
N GLU A 112 -23.74 9.12 -6.17
CA GLU A 112 -22.84 8.90 -7.31
C GLU A 112 -21.41 8.57 -6.80
N PRO A 113 -20.65 7.73 -7.53
CA PRO A 113 -19.24 7.50 -7.19
C PRO A 113 -18.47 8.80 -7.11
N ASN A 114 -17.67 8.99 -6.07
CA ASN A 114 -16.83 10.16 -5.94
C ASN A 114 -15.62 10.03 -6.87
N GLU A 115 -15.58 10.83 -7.95
CA GLU A 115 -14.53 10.75 -8.96
C GLU A 115 -13.14 11.09 -8.40
N ASP A 116 -13.05 11.99 -7.43
CA ASP A 116 -11.79 12.36 -6.81
C ASP A 116 -11.25 11.21 -5.94
N LEU A 117 -12.13 10.50 -5.24
CA LEU A 117 -11.76 9.30 -4.50
C LEU A 117 -11.27 8.19 -5.44
N LEU A 118 -11.90 8.02 -6.61
CA LEU A 118 -11.45 7.05 -7.61
C LEU A 118 -10.07 7.40 -8.17
N ARG A 119 -9.81 8.69 -8.42
CA ARG A 119 -8.48 9.15 -8.83
C ARG A 119 -7.43 8.90 -7.74
N LEU A 120 -7.76 9.16 -6.48
CA LEU A 120 -6.88 8.87 -5.36
C LEU A 120 -6.51 7.38 -5.29
N PHE A 121 -7.48 6.48 -5.53
CA PHE A 121 -7.21 5.04 -5.68
C PHE A 121 -6.25 4.75 -6.84
N ASP A 122 -6.44 5.40 -8.00
CA ASP A 122 -5.62 5.16 -9.19
C ASP A 122 -4.16 5.59 -8.95
N GLU A 123 -3.94 6.75 -8.33
CA GLU A 123 -2.60 7.23 -7.98
C GLU A 123 -1.94 6.32 -6.93
N THR A 124 -2.67 5.95 -5.88
CA THR A 124 -2.15 5.04 -4.84
C THR A 124 -1.79 3.67 -5.44
N LEU A 125 -2.65 3.07 -6.27
CA LEU A 125 -2.35 1.81 -6.96
C LEU A 125 -1.14 1.91 -7.90
N SER A 126 -0.99 3.05 -8.59
CA SER A 126 0.18 3.33 -9.42
C SER A 126 1.46 3.37 -8.59
N MET A 127 1.44 3.99 -7.40
CA MET A 127 2.59 4.02 -6.50
C MET A 127 2.95 2.61 -6.00
N VAL A 128 1.96 1.78 -5.63
CA VAL A 128 2.19 0.38 -5.22
C VAL A 128 2.83 -0.42 -6.36
N ASP A 129 2.29 -0.36 -7.60
CA ASP A 129 2.87 -1.06 -8.75
C ASP A 129 4.30 -0.60 -9.05
N HIS A 130 4.56 0.72 -9.02
CA HIS A 130 5.90 1.26 -9.25
C HIS A 130 6.88 0.84 -8.15
N ALA A 131 6.47 0.82 -6.88
CA ALA A 131 7.30 0.33 -5.77
C ALA A 131 7.67 -1.16 -5.96
N VAL A 132 6.71 -2.00 -6.33
CA VAL A 132 6.97 -3.42 -6.62
C VAL A 132 7.90 -3.59 -7.83
N ARG A 133 7.69 -2.84 -8.91
CA ARG A 133 8.55 -2.88 -10.10
C ARG A 133 9.96 -2.38 -9.82
N SER A 134 10.11 -1.34 -9.00
CA SER A 134 11.42 -0.85 -8.58
C SER A 134 12.19 -1.93 -7.81
N PHE A 135 11.53 -2.70 -6.96
CA PHE A 135 12.11 -3.84 -6.26
C PHE A 135 12.55 -4.93 -7.23
N ILE A 136 11.67 -5.34 -8.17
CA ILE A 136 11.97 -6.39 -9.17
C ILE A 136 13.19 -6.01 -10.02
N GLY A 137 13.27 -4.75 -10.46
CA GLY A 137 14.36 -4.23 -11.28
C GLY A 137 15.61 -3.83 -10.50
N ALA A 138 15.56 -3.79 -9.16
CA ALA A 138 16.55 -3.09 -8.33
C ALA A 138 16.80 -1.65 -8.85
N ASP A 139 15.74 -0.97 -9.27
CA ASP A 139 15.76 0.31 -9.98
C ASP A 139 15.59 1.47 -8.99
N ALA A 140 16.73 2.07 -8.60
CA ALA A 140 16.75 3.21 -7.69
C ALA A 140 16.07 4.46 -8.29
N GLN A 141 16.07 4.62 -9.63
CA GLN A 141 15.41 5.76 -10.25
C GLN A 141 13.90 5.65 -10.14
N LEU A 142 13.33 4.48 -10.43
CA LEU A 142 11.91 4.23 -10.24
C LEU A 142 11.51 4.34 -8.76
N GLY A 143 12.38 3.90 -7.82
CA GLY A 143 12.17 4.12 -6.39
C GLY A 143 12.07 5.62 -6.01
N LYS A 144 12.88 6.49 -6.62
CA LYS A 144 12.79 7.95 -6.44
C LYS A 144 11.48 8.51 -6.98
N GLU A 145 11.05 8.04 -8.15
CA GLU A 145 9.78 8.46 -8.75
C GLU A 145 8.57 8.11 -7.85
N VAL A 146 8.62 6.96 -7.16
CA VAL A 146 7.60 6.61 -6.14
C VAL A 146 7.60 7.62 -5.00
N CYS A 147 8.79 7.98 -4.47
CA CYS A 147 8.90 8.97 -3.39
C CYS A 147 8.42 10.38 -3.82
N GLU A 148 8.61 10.75 -5.08
CA GLU A 148 8.15 12.03 -5.62
C GLU A 148 6.63 12.06 -5.88
N ALA A 149 6.02 10.91 -6.21
CA ALA A 149 4.59 10.78 -6.44
C ALA A 149 3.76 10.97 -5.16
N ASP A 150 4.31 10.71 -4.00
CA ASP A 150 3.67 10.85 -2.69
C ASP A 150 3.04 12.23 -2.47
N ALA A 151 3.75 13.29 -2.84
CA ALA A 151 3.25 14.65 -2.72
C ALA A 151 1.93 14.91 -3.50
N VAL A 152 1.68 14.15 -4.57
CA VAL A 152 0.42 14.24 -5.34
C VAL A 152 -0.72 13.62 -4.56
N VAL A 153 -0.48 12.45 -3.94
CA VAL A 153 -1.48 11.77 -3.11
C VAL A 153 -1.82 12.61 -1.87
N ASP A 154 -0.81 13.17 -1.22
CA ASP A 154 -0.97 14.08 -0.07
C ASP A 154 -1.84 15.29 -0.41
N GLU A 155 -1.56 15.96 -1.54
CA GLU A 155 -2.35 17.10 -2.00
C GLU A 155 -3.81 16.69 -2.28
N MET A 156 -4.03 15.55 -2.94
CA MET A 156 -5.38 15.06 -3.23
C MET A 156 -6.15 14.70 -1.96
N ALA A 157 -5.50 14.09 -0.97
CA ALA A 157 -6.10 13.76 0.33
C ALA A 157 -6.46 15.03 1.12
N ALA A 158 -5.57 16.03 1.15
CA ALA A 158 -5.78 17.31 1.80
C ALA A 158 -6.95 18.09 1.17
N ASP A 159 -7.01 18.16 -0.16
CA ASP A 159 -8.12 18.77 -0.91
C ASP A 159 -9.47 18.08 -0.62
N MET A 160 -9.44 16.76 -0.49
CA MET A 160 -10.63 15.99 -0.16
C MET A 160 -11.10 16.28 1.26
N LEU A 161 -10.18 16.37 2.22
CA LEU A 161 -10.48 16.75 3.61
C LEU A 161 -11.13 18.14 3.67
N GLU A 162 -10.59 19.14 2.95
CA GLU A 162 -11.15 20.48 2.90
C GLU A 162 -12.58 20.48 2.33
N ARG A 163 -12.79 19.82 1.19
CA ARG A 163 -14.11 19.75 0.53
C ARG A 163 -15.15 19.02 1.36
N MET A 164 -14.81 17.88 1.96
CA MET A 164 -15.74 17.12 2.80
C MET A 164 -16.06 17.89 4.08
N SER A 165 -15.08 18.53 4.71
CA SER A 165 -15.27 19.37 5.89
C SER A 165 -16.19 20.56 5.58
N ALA A 166 -16.00 21.23 4.45
CA ALA A 166 -16.87 22.32 4.00
C ALA A 166 -18.30 21.83 3.70
N SER A 167 -18.45 20.64 3.14
CA SER A 167 -19.76 20.01 2.90
C SER A 167 -20.49 19.76 4.22
N MET A 168 -19.83 19.11 5.18
CA MET A 168 -20.41 18.82 6.50
C MET A 168 -20.84 20.08 7.27
N THR A 169 -20.10 21.18 7.16
CA THR A 169 -20.45 22.43 7.85
C THR A 169 -21.66 23.15 7.25
N ARG A 170 -22.01 22.85 6.00
CA ARG A 170 -23.15 23.51 5.26
C ARG A 170 -24.45 22.74 5.34
N THR A 171 -24.41 21.47 5.81
CA THR A 171 -25.58 20.61 5.87
C THR A 171 -25.96 20.23 7.30
N LYS A 172 -27.23 19.85 7.48
CA LYS A 172 -27.74 19.14 8.66
C LYS A 172 -28.23 17.74 8.28
N ASP A 173 -28.03 17.37 7.02
CA ASP A 173 -28.44 16.07 6.51
C ASP A 173 -27.46 14.99 6.98
N HIS A 174 -27.98 14.04 7.75
CA HIS A 174 -27.21 12.94 8.33
C HIS A 174 -26.53 12.10 7.26
N PHE A 175 -27.22 11.83 6.15
CA PHE A 175 -26.71 11.07 5.03
C PHE A 175 -25.44 11.70 4.44
N THR A 176 -25.48 13.01 4.17
CA THR A 176 -24.34 13.76 3.62
C THR A 176 -23.14 13.74 4.59
N ILE A 177 -23.41 13.83 5.89
CA ILE A 177 -22.34 13.79 6.92
C ILE A 177 -21.70 12.40 6.98
N GLU A 178 -22.50 11.35 7.06
CA GLU A 178 -22.01 9.96 7.12
C GLU A 178 -21.21 9.59 5.87
N LEU A 179 -21.71 9.96 4.68
CA LEU A 179 -20.99 9.75 3.43
C LEU A 179 -19.65 10.50 3.40
N SER A 180 -19.62 11.75 3.87
CA SER A 180 -18.38 12.53 3.93
C SER A 180 -17.36 11.90 4.87
N LEU A 181 -17.79 11.41 6.04
CA LEU A 181 -16.91 10.72 6.98
C LEU A 181 -16.36 9.40 6.40
N CYS A 182 -17.19 8.66 5.68
CA CYS A 182 -16.75 7.43 5.00
C CYS A 182 -15.68 7.74 3.95
N ILE A 183 -15.91 8.75 3.09
CA ILE A 183 -14.94 9.17 2.08
C ILE A 183 -13.61 9.56 2.73
N LEU A 184 -13.65 10.33 3.83
CA LEU A 184 -12.44 10.74 4.56
C LEU A 184 -11.70 9.55 5.20
N LYS A 185 -12.43 8.58 5.75
CA LYS A 185 -11.84 7.35 6.31
C LYS A 185 -11.11 6.57 5.21
N ILE A 186 -11.71 6.43 4.03
CA ILE A 186 -11.10 5.75 2.90
C ILE A 186 -9.87 6.52 2.39
N ALA A 187 -9.99 7.84 2.17
CA ALA A 187 -8.90 8.67 1.68
C ALA A 187 -7.68 8.63 2.60
N GLY A 188 -7.87 8.72 3.91
CA GLY A 188 -6.76 8.63 4.87
C GLY A 188 -6.09 7.25 4.93
N ASN A 189 -6.79 6.15 4.57
CA ASN A 189 -6.16 4.84 4.42
C ASN A 189 -5.39 4.73 3.11
N LEU A 190 -5.86 5.36 2.03
CA LEU A 190 -5.12 5.42 0.75
C LEU A 190 -3.82 6.23 0.88
N GLU A 191 -3.84 7.37 1.54
CA GLU A 191 -2.65 8.17 1.88
C GLU A 191 -1.61 7.31 2.62
N ARG A 192 -2.03 6.54 3.63
CA ARG A 192 -1.13 5.66 4.37
C ARG A 192 -0.56 4.52 3.52
N ILE A 193 -1.32 4.00 2.55
CA ILE A 193 -0.78 3.01 1.58
C ILE A 193 0.27 3.67 0.68
N ALA A 194 0.08 4.92 0.26
CA ALA A 194 1.06 5.69 -0.50
C ALA A 194 2.35 5.90 0.30
N ASP A 195 2.26 6.34 1.56
CA ASP A 195 3.38 6.44 2.51
C ASP A 195 4.19 5.13 2.60
N LEU A 196 3.49 3.98 2.69
CA LEU A 196 4.13 2.67 2.75
C LEU A 196 4.81 2.30 1.42
N SER A 197 4.26 2.73 0.28
CA SER A 197 4.90 2.58 -1.02
C SER A 197 6.20 3.38 -1.11
N THR A 198 6.22 4.57 -0.51
CA THR A 198 7.42 5.42 -0.37
C THR A 198 8.50 4.72 0.44
N ASN A 199 8.14 4.06 1.56
CA ASN A 199 9.11 3.28 2.34
C ASN A 199 9.77 2.18 1.50
N ILE A 200 8.98 1.45 0.68
CA ILE A 200 9.50 0.44 -0.23
C ILE A 200 10.45 1.08 -1.25
N GLY A 201 10.09 2.22 -1.84
CA GLY A 201 10.93 2.98 -2.76
C GLY A 201 12.28 3.37 -2.14
N GLU A 202 12.27 3.94 -0.93
CA GLU A 202 13.48 4.30 -0.17
C GLU A 202 14.37 3.07 0.11
N ASP A 203 13.77 1.96 0.52
CA ASP A 203 14.49 0.72 0.79
C ASP A 203 15.09 0.11 -0.49
N VAL A 204 14.43 0.24 -1.65
CA VAL A 204 14.98 -0.18 -2.95
C VAL A 204 16.20 0.67 -3.32
N ILE A 205 16.15 1.99 -3.13
CA ILE A 205 17.30 2.86 -3.37
C ILE A 205 18.47 2.45 -2.46
N TYR A 206 18.21 2.17 -1.19
CA TYR A 206 19.24 1.65 -0.29
C TYR A 206 19.80 0.29 -0.75
N MET A 207 18.95 -0.62 -1.21
CA MET A 207 19.38 -1.91 -1.71
C MET A 207 20.30 -1.78 -2.93
N ALA A 208 19.96 -0.88 -3.87
CA ALA A 208 20.66 -0.69 -5.13
C ALA A 208 21.96 0.14 -4.97
N GLU A 209 21.91 1.26 -4.24
CA GLU A 209 23.01 2.21 -4.14
C GLU A 209 23.83 2.07 -2.84
N GLY A 210 23.32 1.36 -1.83
CA GLY A 210 23.94 1.25 -0.52
C GLY A 210 23.86 2.56 0.30
N ARG A 211 23.03 3.52 -0.10
CA ARG A 211 22.83 4.81 0.57
C ARG A 211 21.47 4.82 1.29
N VAL A 212 21.50 5.21 2.57
CA VAL A 212 20.26 5.45 3.34
C VAL A 212 19.75 6.85 3.03
N ILE A 213 18.55 6.97 2.45
CA ILE A 213 17.92 8.27 2.13
C ILE A 213 16.67 8.55 2.99
N LYS A 214 16.42 7.74 4.02
CA LYS A 214 15.26 7.89 4.92
C LYS A 214 15.15 9.33 5.46
N HIS A 215 13.92 9.88 5.42
CA HIS A 215 13.53 11.20 5.91
C HIS A 215 14.04 12.40 5.10
N HIS A 216 14.08 12.34 3.76
CA HIS A 216 14.43 13.48 2.88
C HIS A 216 15.73 14.21 3.27
N ARG A 217 16.67 13.56 3.94
CA ARG A 217 18.01 14.10 4.10
C ARG A 217 18.80 13.89 2.82
N ALA A 218 18.46 14.70 1.79
CA ALA A 218 19.45 15.08 0.80
C ALA A 218 20.52 15.89 1.54
N GLU A 219 21.45 15.23 2.20
CA GLU A 219 22.68 15.89 2.58
C GLU A 219 23.48 16.10 1.30
N GLU A 220 23.42 17.31 0.77
CA GLU A 220 24.51 17.90 0.01
C GLU A 220 25.81 17.73 0.80
N ARG A 221 26.65 16.75 0.41
CA ARG A 221 28.08 16.72 0.68
C ARG A 221 28.85 16.21 -0.52
#